data_654ee39461fae178595a0cb898cb784a
#
_entry.id   654ee39461fae178595a0cb898cb784a
#
_cell.length_a   1.000
_cell.length_b   1.000
_cell.length_c   1.000
_cell.angle_alpha   90.00
_cell.angle_beta   90.00
_cell.angle_gamma   90.00
#
_symmetry.space_group_name_H-M   'P 1'
#
loop_
_entity.id
_entity.type
_entity.pdbx_description
1 polymer ?
#
loop_
_entity_poly.entity_id
_entity_poly.type
_entity_poly.pdbx_seq_one_letter_code
_entity_poly.pdbx_strand_id
1 'polypeptide(L)'
;MSTNPKDDMDKSISTTFKYKSKQVNNKIIGSSLFKSFRFTINVPGLKVGLIEEFHSFIRVKLHSNTSKAQCPYCHRYSKHKHSHYTRHLQDIPVYDRTLLLEVQVGKYRCGNPGCERKIFAERLPDICRPYARNTLSAEKHILSVSLNS
;
A
#
# COMPACT_ATOMS: atom_id res chain seq x y z
N MET A 1 19.40 -28.97 23.08
CA MET A 1 19.12 -27.53 23.30
C MET A 1 18.19 -27.06 22.24
N SER A 2 16.92 -26.95 22.59
CA SER A 2 15.86 -26.55 21.69
C SER A 2 15.74 -25.02 21.72
N THR A 3 16.13 -24.35 20.65
CA THR A 3 15.80 -22.95 20.41
C THR A 3 14.41 -22.86 19.84
N ASN A 4 13.51 -22.27 20.59
CA ASN A 4 12.14 -21.96 20.20
C ASN A 4 12.11 -20.93 19.06
N PRO A 5 11.47 -21.20 17.91
CA PRO A 5 11.23 -20.21 16.88
C PRO A 5 9.88 -19.53 17.13
N LYS A 6 9.81 -18.69 18.15
CA LYS A 6 8.59 -17.95 18.49
C LYS A 6 8.88 -16.49 18.86
N ASP A 7 9.68 -15.77 18.12
CA ASP A 7 9.88 -14.34 18.36
C ASP A 7 10.13 -13.48 17.11
N ASP A 8 9.65 -13.92 15.93
CA ASP A 8 9.73 -13.10 14.71
C ASP A 8 8.35 -12.79 14.09
N MET A 9 7.32 -12.75 14.91
CA MET A 9 5.99 -12.28 14.47
C MET A 9 5.61 -11.08 15.31
N ASP A 10 6.00 -9.92 14.92
CA ASP A 10 5.24 -8.66 14.98
C ASP A 10 6.17 -7.45 14.78
N LYS A 11 6.64 -7.25 13.56
CA LYS A 11 7.05 -5.92 13.11
C LYS A 11 5.98 -5.36 12.19
N SER A 12 4.76 -5.23 12.71
CA SER A 12 3.79 -4.31 12.16
C SER A 12 4.34 -2.89 12.34
N ILE A 13 4.97 -2.36 11.31
CA ILE A 13 5.34 -0.94 11.27
C ILE A 13 4.05 -0.15 11.13
N SER A 14 3.40 0.09 12.26
CA SER A 14 2.27 1.00 12.32
C SER A 14 2.80 2.43 12.18
N THR A 15 2.61 3.01 11.01
CA THR A 15 2.99 4.39 10.78
C THR A 15 1.82 5.30 11.16
N THR A 16 1.96 6.03 12.26
CA THR A 16 0.98 7.02 12.71
C THR A 16 1.26 8.35 12.04
N PHE A 17 0.31 8.86 11.28
CA PHE A 17 0.43 10.15 10.61
C PHE A 17 -0.35 11.23 11.35
N LYS A 18 0.32 12.38 11.59
CA LYS A 18 -0.35 13.64 11.93
C LYS A 18 -0.53 14.42 10.63
N TYR A 19 -1.76 14.56 10.19
CA TYR A 19 -2.07 15.33 9.00
C TYR A 19 -2.50 16.75 9.37
N LYS A 20 -1.85 17.76 8.75
CA LYS A 20 -2.37 19.13 8.70
C LYS A 20 -3.04 19.30 7.33
N SER A 21 -4.33 19.55 7.32
CA SER A 21 -5.06 19.86 6.09
C SER A 21 -4.44 21.06 5.40
N LYS A 22 -3.90 20.86 4.19
CA LYS A 22 -3.52 21.95 3.31
C LYS A 22 -4.69 22.21 2.37
N GLN A 23 -5.31 23.38 2.50
CA GLN A 23 -6.32 23.84 1.55
C GLN A 23 -5.71 23.98 0.17
N VAL A 24 -6.26 23.30 -0.82
CA VAL A 24 -6.08 23.60 -2.22
C VAL A 24 -7.47 23.71 -2.83
N ASN A 25 -7.84 24.97 -3.08
CA ASN A 25 -8.90 25.46 -3.93
C ASN A 25 -10.28 24.78 -3.90
N ASN A 26 -11.16 25.50 -3.23
CA ASN A 26 -12.57 25.75 -3.41
C ASN A 26 -13.57 25.09 -2.47
N LYS A 27 -14.09 26.01 -1.60
CA LYS A 27 -15.38 25.98 -0.91
C LYS A 27 -15.57 24.85 0.10
N ILE A 28 -14.95 25.02 1.27
CA ILE A 28 -15.64 24.65 2.49
C ILE A 28 -15.82 25.93 3.30
N ILE A 29 -16.99 26.50 3.18
CA ILE A 29 -17.54 27.46 4.12
C ILE A 29 -17.95 26.64 5.34
N GLY A 30 -17.30 26.86 6.45
CA GLY A 30 -17.68 26.27 7.71
C GLY A 30 -16.49 26.00 8.61
N SER A 31 -16.24 26.93 9.52
CA SER A 31 -15.49 26.85 10.78
C SER A 31 -14.26 25.90 10.79
N SER A 32 -13.15 26.56 10.78
CA SER A 32 -11.83 26.11 11.20
C SER A 32 -11.87 25.28 12.49
N LEU A 33 -12.08 23.99 12.36
CA LEU A 33 -11.64 23.01 13.34
C LEU A 33 -10.57 22.19 12.66
N PHE A 34 -9.33 22.47 12.99
CA PHE A 34 -8.20 21.61 12.64
C PHE A 34 -8.41 20.24 13.29
N LYS A 35 -9.18 19.38 12.66
CA LYS A 35 -9.29 17.98 13.07
C LYS A 35 -8.04 17.27 12.55
N SER A 36 -6.98 17.26 13.35
CA SER A 36 -5.92 16.29 13.15
C SER A 36 -6.50 14.92 13.51
N PHE A 37 -6.76 14.09 12.52
CA PHE A 37 -7.12 12.72 12.77
C PHE A 37 -5.88 11.83 12.62
N ARG A 38 -5.85 10.76 13.39
CA ARG A 38 -4.80 9.75 13.32
C ARG A 38 -5.41 8.47 12.78
N PHE A 39 -4.78 7.89 11.80
CA PHE A 39 -5.13 6.55 11.34
C PHE A 39 -3.84 5.77 11.07
N THR A 40 -3.94 4.47 11.16
CA THR A 40 -2.83 3.56 10.94
C THR A 40 -3.10 2.74 9.68
N ILE A 41 -2.12 2.68 8.79
CA ILE A 41 -2.14 1.78 7.65
C ILE A 41 -0.95 0.84 7.73
N ASN A 42 -1.19 -0.42 7.40
CA ASN A 42 -0.13 -1.42 7.34
C ASN A 42 0.36 -1.56 5.89
N VAL A 43 1.45 -0.90 5.58
CA VAL A 43 2.04 -0.85 4.23
C VAL A 43 3.55 -1.14 4.27
N PRO A 44 3.95 -2.36 4.66
CA PRO A 44 5.36 -2.71 4.76
C PRO A 44 6.07 -2.51 3.43
N GLY A 45 7.29 -1.97 3.48
CA GLY A 45 8.11 -1.70 2.28
C GLY A 45 7.66 -0.49 1.43
N LEU A 46 6.62 0.25 1.86
CA LEU A 46 6.17 1.46 1.19
C LEU A 46 6.46 2.70 2.04
N LYS A 47 6.71 3.81 1.36
CA LYS A 47 6.81 5.14 1.96
C LYS A 47 5.58 5.96 1.62
N VAL A 48 5.06 6.68 2.61
CA VAL A 48 3.98 7.63 2.40
C VAL A 48 4.54 8.92 1.83
N GLY A 49 4.01 9.33 0.70
CA GLY A 49 4.36 10.60 0.06
C GLY A 49 3.36 11.71 0.41
N LEU A 50 2.09 11.49 0.15
CA LEU A 50 1.05 12.49 0.31
C LEU A 50 -0.25 11.86 0.80
N ILE A 51 -0.94 12.58 1.68
CA ILE A 51 -2.30 12.23 2.11
C ILE A 51 -3.22 13.37 1.70
N GLU A 52 -4.27 13.04 0.97
CA GLU A 52 -5.30 13.98 0.52
C GLU A 52 -6.64 13.57 1.11
N GLU A 53 -7.30 14.51 1.75
CA GLU A 53 -8.59 14.30 2.38
C GLU A 53 -9.72 14.90 1.55
N PHE A 54 -10.73 14.09 1.27
CA PHE A 54 -11.96 14.49 0.59
C PHE A 54 -13.16 14.18 1.47
N HIS A 55 -14.31 14.70 1.12
CA HIS A 55 -15.54 14.51 1.90
C HIS A 55 -15.89 13.01 2.08
N SER A 56 -15.81 12.22 1.01
CA SER A 56 -16.24 10.82 0.97
C SER A 56 -15.08 9.81 0.98
N PHE A 57 -13.84 10.24 0.79
CA PHE A 57 -12.69 9.36 0.77
C PHE A 57 -11.41 10.06 1.23
N ILE A 58 -10.43 9.25 1.60
CA ILE A 58 -9.07 9.65 1.89
C ILE A 58 -8.17 8.97 0.86
N ARG A 59 -7.29 9.73 0.22
CA ARG A 59 -6.31 9.22 -0.73
C ARG A 59 -4.92 9.27 -0.11
N VAL A 60 -4.24 8.14 -0.12
CA VAL A 60 -2.85 8.05 0.34
C VAL A 60 -1.95 7.66 -0.84
N LYS A 61 -1.02 8.53 -1.19
CA LYS A 61 0.00 8.27 -2.21
C LYS A 61 1.21 7.61 -1.56
N LEU A 62 1.53 6.45 -2.04
CA LEU A 62 2.60 5.59 -1.54
C LEU A 62 3.60 5.28 -2.65
N HIS A 63 4.86 5.08 -2.29
CA HIS A 63 5.87 4.61 -3.23
C HIS A 63 6.69 3.48 -2.64
N SER A 64 7.01 2.53 -3.49
CA SER A 64 7.92 1.46 -3.13
C SER A 64 9.32 1.99 -2.88
N ASN A 65 9.91 1.52 -1.80
CA ASN A 65 11.28 1.83 -1.39
C ASN A 65 12.27 0.73 -1.80
N THR A 66 11.85 -0.25 -2.59
CA THR A 66 12.68 -1.37 -2.96
C THR A 66 13.71 -0.99 -4.03
N SER A 67 14.94 -1.48 -3.88
CA SER A 67 16.02 -1.32 -4.86
C SER A 67 16.11 -2.50 -5.84
N LYS A 68 15.42 -3.60 -5.56
CA LYS A 68 15.41 -4.83 -6.35
C LYS A 68 14.05 -5.51 -6.26
N ALA A 69 13.66 -6.23 -7.30
CA ALA A 69 12.44 -7.03 -7.29
C ALA A 69 12.68 -8.41 -7.88
N GLN A 70 11.93 -9.39 -7.42
CA GLN A 70 11.99 -10.76 -7.89
C GLN A 70 11.08 -10.93 -9.11
N CYS A 71 11.61 -11.52 -10.17
CA CYS A 71 10.83 -11.88 -11.35
C CYS A 71 9.80 -12.97 -10.97
N PRO A 72 8.50 -12.77 -11.23
CA PRO A 72 7.48 -13.75 -10.86
C PRO A 72 7.51 -15.04 -11.73
N TYR A 73 8.31 -15.06 -12.79
CA TYR A 73 8.43 -16.20 -13.70
C TYR A 73 9.65 -17.07 -13.44
N CYS A 74 10.83 -16.47 -13.35
CA CYS A 74 12.07 -17.21 -13.14
C CYS A 74 12.64 -17.05 -11.73
N HIS A 75 11.98 -16.30 -10.86
CA HIS A 75 12.34 -16.04 -9.46
C HIS A 75 13.72 -15.41 -9.23
N ARG A 76 14.41 -14.96 -10.29
CA ARG A 76 15.67 -14.21 -10.15
C ARG A 76 15.40 -12.77 -9.77
N TYR A 77 16.25 -12.22 -8.92
CA TYR A 77 16.19 -10.81 -8.55
C TYR A 77 16.77 -9.92 -9.64
N SER A 78 16.15 -8.77 -9.87
CA SER A 78 16.66 -7.73 -10.75
C SER A 78 16.73 -6.39 -10.02
N LYS A 79 17.81 -5.66 -10.24
CA LYS A 79 18.01 -4.26 -9.83
C LYS A 79 17.77 -3.27 -10.98
N HIS A 80 17.56 -3.78 -12.20
CA HIS A 80 17.41 -2.95 -13.41
C HIS A 80 16.01 -2.38 -13.50
N LYS A 81 15.80 -1.26 -12.81
CA LYS A 81 14.54 -0.53 -12.86
C LYS A 81 14.31 0.03 -14.26
N HIS A 82 13.19 -0.29 -14.87
CA HIS A 82 12.79 0.16 -16.20
C HIS A 82 11.90 1.39 -16.13
N SER A 83 10.87 1.33 -15.30
CA SER A 83 9.86 2.38 -15.15
C SER A 83 9.04 2.14 -13.89
N HIS A 84 7.98 2.90 -13.72
CA HIS A 84 7.00 2.67 -12.66
C HIS A 84 5.59 2.81 -13.22
N TYR A 85 4.63 2.33 -12.45
CA TYR A 85 3.21 2.58 -12.68
C TYR A 85 2.48 2.73 -11.34
N THR A 86 1.35 3.37 -11.37
CA THR A 86 0.50 3.54 -10.18
C THR A 86 -0.51 2.42 -10.11
N ARG A 87 -0.58 1.79 -8.96
CA ARG A 87 -1.57 0.79 -8.62
C ARG A 87 -2.58 1.39 -7.66
N HIS A 88 -3.85 1.21 -7.94
CA HIS A 88 -4.95 1.69 -7.11
C HIS A 88 -5.50 0.54 -6.28
N LEU A 89 -5.53 0.72 -4.96
CA LEU A 89 -6.04 -0.25 -4.01
C LEU A 89 -7.03 0.42 -3.08
N GLN A 90 -8.05 -0.30 -2.66
CA GLN A 90 -8.95 0.09 -1.60
C GLN A 90 -8.57 -0.64 -0.32
N ASP A 91 -8.52 0.08 0.78
CA ASP A 91 -8.26 -0.47 2.12
C ASP A 91 -9.51 -0.37 3.00
N ILE A 92 -9.39 -0.80 4.25
CA ILE A 92 -10.47 -0.70 5.24
C ILE A 92 -10.88 0.76 5.38
N PRO A 93 -12.19 1.08 5.38
CA PRO A 93 -12.66 2.45 5.57
C PRO A 93 -12.18 3.08 6.88
N VAL A 94 -11.95 4.36 6.87
CA VAL A 94 -11.52 5.15 8.03
C VAL A 94 -12.53 6.25 8.28
N TYR A 95 -13.15 6.29 9.46
CA TYR A 95 -14.17 7.28 9.84
C TYR A 95 -15.26 7.45 8.78
N ASP A 96 -15.89 6.34 8.36
CA ASP A 96 -16.96 6.29 7.35
C ASP A 96 -16.55 6.78 5.95
N ARG A 97 -15.26 6.95 5.71
CA ARG A 97 -14.70 7.33 4.42
C ARG A 97 -13.90 6.19 3.80
N THR A 98 -14.03 6.04 2.51
CA THR A 98 -13.24 5.07 1.75
C THR A 98 -11.76 5.45 1.80
N LEU A 99 -10.90 4.49 2.11
CA LEU A 99 -9.44 4.66 2.06
C LEU A 99 -8.91 4.14 0.73
N LEU A 100 -8.37 5.04 -0.08
CA LEU A 100 -7.78 4.76 -1.38
C LEU A 100 -6.26 4.88 -1.32
N LEU A 101 -5.56 3.83 -1.71
CA LEU A 101 -4.11 3.81 -1.79
C LEU A 101 -3.68 3.89 -3.26
N GLU A 102 -2.93 4.93 -3.61
CA GLU A 102 -2.25 5.06 -4.90
C GLU A 102 -0.78 4.67 -4.72
N VAL A 103 -0.46 3.44 -5.10
CA VAL A 103 0.87 2.87 -4.88
C VAL A 103 1.69 2.92 -6.15
N GLN A 104 2.74 3.74 -6.16
CA GLN A 104 3.72 3.75 -7.23
C GLN A 104 4.69 2.57 -7.06
N VAL A 105 4.60 1.59 -7.94
CA VAL A 105 5.42 0.38 -7.94
C VAL A 105 6.41 0.37 -9.09
N GLY A 106 7.57 -0.26 -8.87
CA GLY A 106 8.62 -0.38 -9.88
C GLY A 106 8.31 -1.43 -10.93
N LYS A 107 8.70 -1.16 -12.17
CA LYS A 107 8.85 -2.16 -13.23
C LYS A 107 10.33 -2.42 -13.46
N TYR A 108 10.70 -3.68 -13.59
CA TYR A 108 12.08 -4.12 -13.69
C TYR A 108 12.30 -4.96 -14.93
N ARG A 109 13.51 -4.91 -15.49
CA ARG A 109 13.94 -5.81 -16.58
C ARG A 109 14.44 -7.12 -15.98
N CYS A 110 13.96 -8.25 -16.50
CA CYS A 110 14.50 -9.54 -16.12
C CYS A 110 15.87 -9.73 -16.78
N GLY A 111 16.89 -9.97 -15.95
CA GLY A 111 18.26 -10.21 -16.43
C GLY A 111 18.53 -11.66 -16.84
N ASN A 112 17.54 -12.56 -16.75
CA ASN A 112 17.68 -13.94 -17.17
C ASN A 112 17.41 -14.09 -18.67
N PRO A 113 18.41 -14.44 -19.50
CA PRO A 113 18.22 -14.61 -20.95
C PRO A 113 17.19 -15.66 -21.33
N GLY A 114 17.08 -16.74 -20.52
CA GLY A 114 16.14 -17.83 -20.72
C GLY A 114 14.72 -17.55 -20.19
N CYS A 115 14.48 -16.37 -19.63
CA CYS A 115 13.14 -16.02 -19.15
C CYS A 115 12.33 -15.38 -20.28
N GLU A 116 11.12 -15.88 -20.49
CA GLU A 116 10.19 -15.30 -21.48
C GLU A 116 9.76 -13.88 -21.09
N ARG A 117 9.72 -13.57 -19.81
CA ARG A 117 9.31 -12.26 -19.30
C ARG A 117 10.48 -11.29 -19.28
N LYS A 118 10.46 -10.32 -20.17
CA LYS A 118 11.52 -9.31 -20.26
C LYS A 118 11.34 -8.16 -19.26
N ILE A 119 10.10 -7.78 -18.99
CA ILE A 119 9.74 -6.73 -18.01
C ILE A 119 8.66 -7.27 -17.09
N PHE A 120 8.82 -7.04 -15.79
CA PHE A 120 7.85 -7.42 -14.77
C PHE A 120 7.66 -6.29 -13.77
N ALA A 121 6.49 -6.25 -13.15
CA ALA A 121 6.20 -5.35 -12.06
C ALA A 121 6.55 -5.99 -10.72
N GLU A 122 7.07 -5.20 -9.84
CA GLU A 122 7.24 -5.54 -8.43
C GLU A 122 5.94 -6.06 -7.82
N ARG A 123 6.04 -7.07 -6.98
CA ARG A 123 4.91 -7.63 -6.22
C ARG A 123 4.91 -7.07 -4.81
N LEU A 124 3.72 -6.96 -4.24
CA LEU A 124 3.48 -6.46 -2.88
C LEU A 124 2.74 -7.54 -2.07
N PRO A 125 3.37 -8.70 -1.79
CA PRO A 125 2.68 -9.88 -1.24
C PRO A 125 2.08 -9.63 0.14
N ASP A 126 2.68 -8.74 0.93
CA ASP A 126 2.20 -8.41 2.27
C ASP A 126 1.05 -7.37 2.27
N ILE A 127 0.75 -6.78 1.12
CA ILE A 127 -0.25 -5.73 0.99
C ILE A 127 -1.45 -6.19 0.17
N CYS A 128 -1.22 -6.84 -0.97
CA CYS A 128 -2.29 -7.24 -1.87
C CYS A 128 -1.90 -8.43 -2.75
N ARG A 129 -2.89 -9.17 -3.19
CA ARG A 129 -2.71 -10.22 -4.20
C ARG A 129 -2.37 -9.64 -5.56
N PRO A 130 -1.75 -10.42 -6.46
CA PRO A 130 -1.61 -10.03 -7.86
C PRO A 130 -2.94 -9.62 -8.46
N TYR A 131 -2.96 -8.48 -9.15
CA TYR A 131 -4.15 -7.93 -9.83
C TYR A 131 -5.35 -7.56 -8.93
N ALA A 132 -5.26 -7.75 -7.61
CA ALA A 132 -6.31 -7.35 -6.69
C ALA A 132 -6.50 -5.82 -6.67
N ARG A 133 -7.73 -5.40 -6.40
CA ARG A 133 -8.09 -3.98 -6.18
C ARG A 133 -8.21 -3.62 -4.71
N ASN A 134 -8.20 -4.62 -3.85
CA ASN A 134 -8.27 -4.47 -2.40
C ASN A 134 -6.94 -4.87 -1.76
N THR A 135 -6.68 -4.31 -0.59
CA THR A 135 -5.61 -4.81 0.28
C THR A 135 -6.02 -6.14 0.92
N LEU A 136 -5.04 -6.90 1.41
CA LEU A 136 -5.32 -8.12 2.19
C LEU A 136 -6.14 -7.82 3.45
N SER A 137 -5.92 -6.66 4.06
CA SER A 137 -6.68 -6.20 5.23
C SER A 137 -8.15 -5.95 4.87
N ALA A 138 -8.41 -5.28 3.76
CA ALA A 138 -9.76 -5.04 3.27
C ALA A 138 -10.48 -6.36 2.89
N GLU A 139 -9.78 -7.28 2.23
CA GLU A 139 -10.35 -8.59 1.91
C GLU A 139 -10.76 -9.37 3.16
N LYS A 140 -9.91 -9.40 4.19
CA LYS A 140 -10.23 -10.03 5.47
C LYS A 140 -11.42 -9.36 6.17
N HIS A 141 -11.47 -8.03 6.13
CA HIS A 141 -12.57 -7.27 6.73
C HIS A 141 -13.91 -7.59 6.04
N ILE A 142 -13.94 -7.60 4.70
CA ILE A 142 -15.13 -7.95 3.92
C ILE A 142 -15.62 -9.35 4.28
N LEU A 143 -14.72 -10.33 4.36
CA LEU A 143 -15.07 -11.70 4.73
C LEU A 143 -15.63 -11.77 6.16
N SER A 144 -15.04 -11.07 7.13
CA SER A 144 -15.52 -11.07 8.51
C SER A 144 -16.91 -10.49 8.64
N VAL A 145 -17.23 -9.42 7.93
CA VAL A 145 -18.57 -8.82 7.91
C VAL A 145 -19.59 -9.74 7.24
N SER A 146 -19.21 -10.39 6.13
CA SER A 146 -20.11 -11.28 5.39
C SER A 146 -20.45 -12.56 6.16
N LEU A 147 -19.57 -13.04 7.05
CA LEU A 147 -19.82 -14.24 7.84
C LEU A 147 -20.63 -13.98 9.10
N ASN A 148 -20.72 -12.72 9.55
CA ASN A 148 -21.45 -12.30 10.75
C ASN A 148 -22.82 -11.64 10.42
N SER A 149 -23.24 -11.71 9.18
CA SER A 149 -24.53 -11.15 8.71
C SER A 149 -25.63 -12.17 8.70
#